data_5a3c134cac387f6b7805964d25d3a92f
#
_entry.id   5a3c134cac387f6b7805964d25d3a92f
#
_cell.length_a   1.000
_cell.length_b   1.000
_cell.length_c   1.000
_cell.angle_alpha   90.00
_cell.angle_beta   90.00
_cell.angle_gamma   90.00
#
_symmetry.space_group_name_H-M   'P 1'
#
loop_
_entity.id
_entity.type
_entity.pdbx_description
1 polymer ?
#
loop_
_entity_poly.entity_id
_entity_poly.type
_entity_poly.pdbx_seq_one_letter_code
_entity_poly.pdbx_strand_id
1 'polypeptide(L)'
;MSGAKLPTLAILLPSGLFEVHVLPAGRSTLGRAPSNRVVVHDRRVSRVHAAITVEHAFVTIEDLGSTNGVWLNGRKLAQEPLTDGDVLTVGDSTVHFAWEGAGDEQIVAEPMPSIPGWRLPPNQESKDTE
;
A
#
# COMPACT_ATOMS: atom_id res chain seq x y z
N MET A 1 -6.58 -21.29 -8.31
CA MET A 1 -6.34 -20.87 -8.12
C MET A 1 -6.15 -20.13 -7.94
N SER A 2 -6.17 -19.91 -7.99
CA SER A 2 -5.89 -19.25 -7.80
C SER A 2 -5.49 -18.63 -7.49
N GLY A 3 -5.26 -18.55 -7.70
CA GLY A 3 -4.27 -17.82 -7.37
C GLY A 3 -4.49 -16.67 -6.60
N ALA A 4 -3.65 -16.54 -5.70
CA ALA A 4 -3.67 -15.35 -4.91
C ALA A 4 -3.29 -14.18 -5.79
N LYS A 5 -3.91 -13.07 -5.57
CA LYS A 5 -3.53 -11.85 -6.25
C LYS A 5 -2.37 -11.22 -5.55
N LEU A 6 -1.54 -10.54 -6.30
CA LEU A 6 -0.42 -9.84 -5.73
C LEU A 6 -0.86 -8.45 -5.27
N PRO A 7 -0.25 -7.94 -4.23
CA PRO A 7 -0.58 -6.59 -3.78
C PRO A 7 -0.12 -5.54 -4.77
N THR A 8 -0.77 -4.39 -4.74
CA THR A 8 -0.42 -3.28 -5.62
C THR A 8 -0.23 -2.01 -4.84
N LEU A 9 0.60 -1.15 -5.39
CA LEU A 9 0.77 0.22 -4.89
C LEU A 9 0.29 1.17 -5.98
N ALA A 10 -0.64 2.04 -5.62
CA ALA A 10 -1.08 3.09 -6.51
C ALA A 10 -0.49 4.39 -5.98
N ILE A 11 0.39 4.99 -6.72
CA ILE A 11 1.19 6.12 -6.28
C ILE A 11 0.78 7.38 -7.00
N LEU A 12 0.39 8.39 -6.23
CA LEU A 12 0.08 9.70 -6.77
C LEU A 12 1.28 10.58 -6.50
N LEU A 13 1.97 10.99 -7.55
CA LEU A 13 3.19 11.79 -7.46
C LEU A 13 2.84 13.27 -7.32
N PRO A 14 3.78 14.08 -6.79
CA PRO A 14 3.54 15.52 -6.70
C PRO A 14 3.26 16.17 -8.05
N SER A 15 3.76 15.58 -9.12
CA SER A 15 3.50 16.08 -10.45
C SER A 15 2.06 15.89 -10.91
N GLY A 16 1.32 15.08 -10.18
CA GLY A 16 -0.03 14.71 -10.58
C GLY A 16 -0.11 13.42 -11.34
N LEU A 17 1.03 12.84 -11.70
CA LEU A 17 1.03 11.55 -12.38
C LEU A 17 0.66 10.46 -11.39
N PHE A 18 0.00 9.44 -11.91
CA PHE A 18 -0.49 8.34 -11.11
C PHE A 18 0.09 7.06 -11.69
N GLU A 19 0.70 6.25 -10.84
CA GLU A 19 1.35 5.01 -11.27
C GLU A 19 0.85 3.85 -10.44
N VAL A 20 0.78 2.67 -11.05
CA VAL A 20 0.39 1.46 -10.35
C VAL A 20 1.52 0.46 -10.49
N HIS A 21 1.96 -0.08 -9.38
CA HIS A 21 3.03 -1.07 -9.33
C HIS A 21 2.50 -2.33 -8.66
N VAL A 22 2.68 -3.46 -9.32
CA VAL A 22 2.33 -4.76 -8.75
C VAL A 22 3.56 -5.30 -8.04
N LEU A 23 3.41 -5.71 -6.80
CA LEU A 23 4.54 -6.18 -6.00
C LEU A 23 4.65 -7.70 -6.07
N PRO A 24 5.79 -8.22 -6.48
CA PRO A 24 6.00 -9.67 -6.47
C PRO A 24 6.23 -10.17 -5.05
N ALA A 25 6.17 -11.45 -4.87
CA ALA A 25 6.54 -12.05 -3.59
C ALA A 25 7.98 -11.70 -3.28
N GLY A 26 8.28 -11.57 -2.01
CA GLY A 26 9.62 -11.26 -1.54
C GLY A 26 9.79 -9.78 -1.26
N ARG A 27 11.04 -9.37 -1.21
CA ARG A 27 11.39 -8.01 -0.80
C ARG A 27 11.58 -7.12 -2.01
N SER A 28 10.94 -5.97 -2.01
CA SER A 28 11.10 -4.96 -3.04
C SER A 28 11.48 -3.65 -2.38
N THR A 29 12.36 -2.89 -2.99
CA THR A 29 12.70 -1.58 -2.47
C THR A 29 11.95 -0.51 -3.25
N LEU A 30 11.72 0.58 -2.55
CA LEU A 30 11.02 1.74 -3.08
C LEU A 30 11.91 2.95 -2.83
N GLY A 31 12.11 3.76 -3.85
CA GLY A 31 12.94 4.93 -3.70
C GLY A 31 13.11 5.67 -5.01
N ARG A 32 13.91 6.73 -4.95
CA ARG A 32 14.10 7.60 -6.10
C ARG A 32 15.11 7.03 -7.09
N ALA A 33 16.03 6.20 -6.64
CA ALA A 33 17.07 5.67 -7.51
C ALA A 33 16.47 4.62 -8.46
N PRO A 34 16.98 4.58 -9.69
CA PRO A 34 16.42 3.62 -10.67
C PRO A 34 16.71 2.17 -10.36
N SER A 35 17.56 1.90 -9.39
CA SER A 35 17.81 0.51 -8.99
C SER A 35 16.70 -0.08 -8.14
N ASN A 36 15.77 0.74 -7.65
CA ASN A 36 14.66 0.23 -6.88
C ASN A 36 13.66 -0.47 -7.77
N ARG A 37 12.97 -1.45 -7.23
CA ARG A 37 11.88 -2.06 -8.00
C ARG A 37 10.75 -1.05 -8.19
N VAL A 38 10.45 -0.28 -7.17
CA VAL A 38 9.43 0.76 -7.27
C VAL A 38 10.15 2.10 -7.27
N VAL A 39 10.27 2.70 -8.44
CA VAL A 39 10.97 3.96 -8.58
C VAL A 39 9.95 5.08 -8.43
N VAL A 40 10.19 5.98 -7.48
CA VAL A 40 9.28 7.07 -7.19
C VAL A 40 9.96 8.38 -7.56
N HIS A 41 9.44 9.07 -8.56
CA HIS A 41 10.04 10.30 -9.07
C HIS A 41 9.56 11.47 -8.23
N ASP A 42 10.15 11.58 -7.04
CA ASP A 42 9.79 12.59 -6.07
C ASP A 42 11.07 12.98 -5.35
N ARG A 43 11.44 14.25 -5.43
CA ARG A 43 12.71 14.73 -4.89
C ARG A 43 12.82 14.54 -3.40
N ARG A 44 11.72 14.44 -2.69
CA ARG A 44 11.74 14.24 -1.24
C ARG A 44 11.79 12.78 -0.84
N VAL A 45 11.82 11.89 -1.82
CA VAL A 45 11.98 10.47 -1.57
C VAL A 45 13.47 10.16 -1.61
N SER A 46 13.95 9.44 -0.61
CA SER A 46 15.35 9.04 -0.55
C SER A 46 15.68 8.06 -1.66
N ARG A 47 16.95 7.96 -2.00
CA ARG A 47 17.36 7.08 -3.09
C ARG A 47 16.91 5.66 -2.86
N VAL A 48 17.07 5.16 -1.63
CA VAL A 48 16.44 3.91 -1.21
C VAL A 48 15.68 4.27 0.05
N HIS A 49 14.38 4.30 -0.04
CA HIS A 49 13.55 4.91 1.01
C HIS A 49 12.92 3.86 1.92
N ALA A 50 12.40 2.82 1.34
CA ALA A 50 11.67 1.81 2.10
C ALA A 50 11.79 0.46 1.44
N ALA A 51 11.53 -0.59 2.21
CA ALA A 51 11.43 -1.95 1.67
C ALA A 51 10.07 -2.50 2.00
N ILE A 52 9.48 -3.19 1.05
CA ILE A 52 8.21 -3.84 1.24
C ILE A 52 8.43 -5.32 1.01
N THR A 53 8.04 -6.13 1.99
CA THR A 53 8.21 -7.57 1.91
C THR A 53 6.84 -8.21 1.81
N VAL A 54 6.63 -8.97 0.74
CA VAL A 54 5.38 -9.67 0.48
C VAL A 54 5.59 -11.13 0.80
N GLU A 55 4.85 -11.62 1.78
CA GLU A 55 4.91 -13.02 2.18
C GLU A 55 3.55 -13.65 1.96
N HIS A 56 3.49 -14.96 2.18
CA HIS A 56 2.29 -15.69 1.84
C HIS A 56 1.02 -15.07 2.43
N ALA A 57 1.08 -14.68 3.68
CA ALA A 57 -0.12 -14.23 4.38
C ALA A 57 -0.10 -12.77 4.78
N PHE A 58 0.97 -12.05 4.52
CA PHE A 58 1.03 -10.66 4.96
C PHE A 58 2.12 -9.89 4.25
N VAL A 59 2.01 -8.58 4.35
CA VAL A 59 2.96 -7.65 3.75
C VAL A 59 3.42 -6.70 4.84
N THR A 60 4.71 -6.41 4.87
CA THR A 60 5.25 -5.44 5.82
C THR A 60 6.02 -4.38 5.06
N ILE A 61 6.08 -3.19 5.63
CA ILE A 61 6.89 -2.10 5.08
C ILE A 61 7.85 -1.64 6.15
N GLU A 62 9.04 -1.30 5.73
CA GLU A 62 10.11 -0.88 6.62
C GLU A 62 10.78 0.37 6.06
N ASP A 63 10.98 1.38 6.92
CA ASP A 63 11.71 2.59 6.55
C ASP A 63 13.21 2.27 6.61
N LEU A 64 13.92 2.52 5.55
CA LEU A 64 15.34 2.20 5.47
C LEU A 64 16.20 3.42 5.81
N GLY A 65 15.80 4.16 6.83
CA GLY A 65 16.58 5.32 7.25
C GLY A 65 16.39 6.52 6.36
N SER A 66 15.20 6.67 5.82
CA SER A 66 14.94 7.75 4.88
C SER A 66 15.00 9.11 5.57
N THR A 67 15.25 10.14 4.77
CA THR A 67 15.35 11.49 5.30
C THR A 67 14.00 12.00 5.80
N ASN A 68 12.94 11.74 5.06
CA ASN A 68 11.63 12.30 5.40
C ASN A 68 10.68 11.31 6.03
N GLY A 69 11.08 10.05 6.14
CA GLY A 69 10.27 9.04 6.81
C GLY A 69 9.22 8.42 5.93
N VAL A 70 8.58 7.41 6.47
CA VAL A 70 7.42 6.75 5.87
C VAL A 70 6.27 6.94 6.84
N TRP A 71 5.14 7.42 6.33
CA TRP A 71 3.99 7.72 7.17
C TRP A 71 2.84 6.82 6.77
N LEU A 72 2.25 6.12 7.75
CA LEU A 72 1.16 5.20 7.50
C LEU A 72 -0.09 5.80 8.15
N ASN A 73 -1.06 6.14 7.33
CA ASN A 73 -2.31 6.73 7.78
C ASN A 73 -2.06 7.89 8.75
N GLY A 74 -1.03 8.68 8.45
CA GLY A 74 -0.71 9.87 9.22
C GLY A 74 0.26 9.68 10.37
N ARG A 75 0.75 8.46 10.61
CA ARG A 75 1.72 8.20 11.68
C ARG A 75 3.02 7.71 11.11
N LYS A 76 4.12 8.25 11.60
CA LYS A 76 5.44 7.84 11.14
C LYS A 76 5.71 6.43 11.63
N LEU A 77 6.21 5.58 10.74
CA LEU A 77 6.48 4.21 11.08
C LEU A 77 7.97 3.89 11.00
N ALA A 78 8.38 2.83 11.65
CA ALA A 78 9.69 2.23 11.44
C ALA A 78 9.50 0.95 10.64
N GLN A 79 8.63 0.09 11.10
CA GLN A 79 8.30 -1.15 10.41
C GLN A 79 6.88 -1.52 10.82
N GLU A 80 6.02 -1.77 9.85
CA GLU A 80 4.61 -2.05 10.14
C GLU A 80 4.04 -3.01 9.11
N PRO A 81 3.07 -3.83 9.50
CA PRO A 81 2.33 -4.60 8.52
C PRO A 81 1.38 -3.69 7.75
N LEU A 82 1.12 -4.05 6.52
CA LEU A 82 0.18 -3.33 5.68
C LEU A 82 -1.07 -4.15 5.46
N THR A 83 -2.20 -3.47 5.42
CA THR A 83 -3.47 -4.11 5.12
C THR A 83 -4.12 -3.38 3.96
N ASP A 84 -5.02 -4.08 3.27
CA ASP A 84 -5.73 -3.51 2.15
C ASP A 84 -6.37 -2.17 2.54
N GLY A 85 -6.16 -1.17 1.73
CA GLY A 85 -6.72 0.15 1.97
C GLY A 85 -5.81 1.11 2.72
N ASP A 86 -4.65 0.65 3.18
CA ASP A 86 -3.74 1.56 3.87
C ASP A 86 -3.21 2.63 2.93
N VAL A 87 -2.95 3.79 3.48
CA VAL A 87 -2.43 4.92 2.74
C VAL A 87 -1.11 5.34 3.35
N LEU A 88 -0.08 5.36 2.51
CA LEU A 88 1.27 5.74 2.93
C LEU A 88 1.62 7.09 2.33
N THR A 89 2.43 7.83 3.04
CA THR A 89 3.03 9.05 2.51
C THR A 89 4.54 8.86 2.49
N VAL A 90 5.13 9.06 1.33
CA VAL A 90 6.56 8.93 1.13
C VAL A 90 6.99 10.17 0.37
N GLY A 91 7.84 10.99 0.99
CA GLY A 91 8.16 12.29 0.40
C GLY A 91 6.88 13.12 0.29
N ASP A 92 6.61 13.61 -0.90
CA ASP A 92 5.37 14.34 -1.19
C ASP A 92 4.37 13.47 -1.94
N SER A 93 4.64 12.18 -2.04
CA SER A 93 3.80 11.25 -2.80
C SER A 93 2.88 10.48 -1.88
N THR A 94 1.70 10.16 -2.38
CA THR A 94 0.72 9.37 -1.65
C THR A 94 0.65 7.99 -2.27
N VAL A 95 0.73 6.95 -1.44
CA VAL A 95 0.78 5.58 -1.90
C VAL A 95 -0.40 4.83 -1.29
N HIS A 96 -1.25 4.30 -2.14
CA HIS A 96 -2.39 3.50 -1.70
C HIS A 96 -2.05 2.03 -1.87
N PHE A 97 -2.15 1.29 -0.80
CA PHE A 97 -1.86 -0.14 -0.80
C PHE A 97 -3.15 -0.93 -0.97
N ALA A 98 -3.16 -1.83 -1.92
CA ALA A 98 -4.31 -2.68 -2.16
C ALA A 98 -3.88 -4.13 -2.25
N TRP A 99 -4.62 -5.01 -1.59
CA TRP A 99 -4.28 -6.43 -1.60
C TRP A 99 -5.54 -7.25 -1.43
N GLU A 100 -6.18 -7.56 -2.54
CA GLU A 100 -7.41 -8.32 -2.48
C GLU A 100 -7.20 -9.77 -2.14
N GLY A 101 -6.02 -10.28 -2.34
CA GLY A 101 -5.78 -11.68 -2.13
C GLY A 101 -5.59 -12.09 -0.71
N ALA A 102 -5.48 -11.15 0.16
CA ALA A 102 -5.24 -11.48 1.53
C ALA A 102 -6.44 -12.14 2.12
N GLY A 103 -6.41 -13.23 2.37
CA GLY A 103 -7.46 -13.86 2.96
C GLY A 103 -8.52 -14.24 2.10
N ASP A 104 -8.85 -14.40 1.84
CA ASP A 104 -9.73 -14.87 1.42
C ASP A 104 -10.56 -14.99 0.77
N GLU A 105 -10.58 -15.32 0.59
CA GLU A 105 -11.29 -15.55 -0.03
C GLU A 105 -12.50 -15.39 0.01
N GLN A 106 -13.02 -15.28 0.30
CA GLN A 106 -14.14 -15.06 0.39
C GLN A 106 -14.69 -14.14 0.20
N ILE A 107 -14.56 -13.70 0.13
CA ILE A 107 -15.08 -12.77 0.09
C ILE A 107 -15.78 -12.37 -0.68
N VAL A 108 -16.12 -12.40 -0.87
CA VAL A 108 -16.79 -12.05 -1.48
C VAL A 108 -17.37 -11.14 -1.67
N ALA A 109 -17.56 -10.77 -1.75
CA ALA A 109 -18.01 -9.91 -1.88
C ALA A 109 -18.55 -9.05 -1.84
N GLU A 110 -18.43 -8.69 -1.76
CA GLU A 110 -18.74 -7.74 -1.69
C GLU A 110 -18.71 -6.91 -2.05
N PRO A 111 -18.93 -6.64 -2.32
CA PRO A 111 -18.68 -5.72 -2.76
C PRO A 111 -18.74 -4.72 -2.64
N MET A 112 -18.54 -4.24 -2.41
CA MET A 112 -18.51 -3.17 -2.25
C MET A 112 -17.85 -2.63 -2.25
N PRO A 113 -17.63 -2.52 -2.54
CA PRO A 113 -16.80 -1.92 -2.59
C PRO A 113 -16.45 -1.27 -1.98
N SER A 114 -16.13 -1.35 -1.79
CA SER A 114 -15.67 -0.59 -1.14
C SER A 114 -15.04 0.36 -1.58
N ILE A 115 -15.36 1.22 -1.30
CA ILE A 115 -14.80 2.29 -1.60
C ILE A 115 -13.97 2.67 -0.61
N PRO A 116 -12.82 2.70 -0.78
CA PRO A 116 -11.96 3.07 0.23
C PRO A 116 -12.23 4.32 0.70
N GLY A 117 -12.05 4.58 1.63
CA GLY A 117 -12.19 5.74 2.13
C GLY A 117 -13.48 5.97 2.52
N TRP A 118 -14.32 5.34 2.20
CA TRP A 118 -15.44 5.61 2.53
C TRP A 118 -15.85 4.48 3.26
N ARG A 119 -16.28 4.41 4.03
CA ARG A 119 -16.60 3.51 4.76
C ARG A 119 -17.82 3.53 5.15
N LEU A 120 -18.41 2.90 5.19
CA LEU A 120 -19.56 2.95 5.48
C LEU A 120 -19.82 2.95 6.67
N PRO A 121 -20.29 3.43 6.98
CA PRO A 121 -20.48 3.66 8.24
C PRO A 121 -21.02 2.58 8.86
N PRO A 122 -20.98 2.33 9.48
CA PRO A 122 -21.27 1.31 9.96
C PRO A 122 -22.60 1.06 10.29
N ASN A 123 -22.96 1.35 10.32
CA ASN A 123 -23.64 1.11 10.54
C ASN A 123 -24.29 0.87 9.98
N GLN A 124 -24.32 0.77 9.57
CA GLN A 124 -24.51 0.49 9.13
C GLN A 124 -24.59 -0.21 8.77
N GLU A 125 -24.42 -0.45 9.13
CA GLU A 125 -24.14 -1.07 8.97
C GLU A 125 -24.50 -1.84 8.90
N SER A 126 -24.94 -1.94 9.19
CA SER A 126 -24.92 -2.55 9.23
C SER A 126 -25.51 -3.24 9.12
N LYS A 127 -25.96 -3.30 9.16
CA LYS A 127 -26.15 -3.77 9.11
C LYS A 127 -26.63 -4.23 8.71
N ASP A 128 -26.80 -4.10 8.79
CA ASP A 128 -26.87 -4.40 8.38
C ASP A 128 -27.19 -4.95 7.99
N THR A 129 -27.68 -4.99 8.16
CA THR A 129 -27.58 -5.34 7.85
C THR A 129 -27.76 -5.73 7.62
N GLU A 130 -28.05 -5.56 7.81
CA GLU A 130 -27.74 -5.67 7.71
C GLU A 130 -27.85 -5.85 7.69
#